data_0888cbf0c440502b4e0e08a06a0eed0f
#
_entry.id   0888cbf0c440502b4e0e08a06a0eed0f
#
_cell.length_a   1.000
_cell.length_b   1.000
_cell.length_c   1.000
_cell.angle_alpha   90.00
_cell.angle_beta   90.00
_cell.angle_gamma   90.00
#
_symmetry.space_group_name_H-M   'P 1'
#
loop_
_entity.id
_entity.type
_entity.pdbx_description
1 polymer ?
#
loop_
_entity_poly.entity_id
_entity_poly.type
_entity_poly.pdbx_seq_one_letter_code
_entity_poly.pdbx_strand_id
1 'polypeptide(L)'
;ADAIIDQQRRCRTNTLQLVDAVAPIVYTRLRRALPGIAIVQVIHVTGNESAGEALDLAPLVDALLLDSGNPKLAVKELGGTGRVHDWSISRYIVERAGKPVWLAGGLRPDNVGEAIRVVRPFGVDLCSGVRSDGALDPEKLGRFVAAARLSA
;
A
#
# COMPACT_ATOMS: atom_id res chain seq x y z
N ALA A 1 0.25 11.46 16.57
CA ALA A 1 -1.01 10.74 16.77
C ALA A 1 -2.21 11.68 16.81
N ASP A 2 -2.12 12.82 17.54
CA ASP A 2 -3.29 13.66 17.80
C ASP A 2 -3.92 14.22 16.51
N ALA A 3 -3.13 14.74 15.60
CA ALA A 3 -3.62 15.21 14.29
C ALA A 3 -4.34 14.11 13.49
N ILE A 4 -3.85 12.86 13.54
CA ILE A 4 -4.46 11.70 12.87
C ILE A 4 -5.81 11.38 13.53
N ILE A 5 -5.87 11.39 14.86
CA ILE A 5 -7.09 11.15 15.63
C ILE A 5 -8.15 12.21 15.32
N ASP A 6 -7.75 13.48 15.30
CA ASP A 6 -8.67 14.60 15.01
C ASP A 6 -9.17 14.55 13.56
N GLN A 7 -8.30 14.19 12.61
CA GLN A 7 -8.70 14.00 11.22
C GLN A 7 -9.70 12.85 11.08
N GLN A 8 -9.41 11.70 11.70
CA GLN A 8 -10.30 10.53 11.63
C GLN A 8 -11.68 10.86 12.22
N ARG A 9 -11.75 11.55 13.36
CA ARG A 9 -13.01 11.96 13.98
C ARG A 9 -13.87 12.84 13.08
N ARG A 10 -13.25 13.67 12.24
CA ARG A 10 -13.93 14.50 11.23
C ARG A 10 -14.36 13.70 10.01
N CYS A 11 -13.46 12.85 9.49
CA CYS A 11 -13.71 12.05 8.27
C CYS A 11 -14.56 10.81 8.54
N ARG A 12 -14.59 10.30 9.80
CA ARG A 12 -15.35 9.12 10.23
C ARG A 12 -15.08 7.86 9.39
N THR A 13 -13.84 7.69 8.94
CA THR A 13 -13.43 6.49 8.23
C THR A 13 -13.32 5.31 9.20
N ASN A 14 -13.48 4.09 8.72
CA ASN A 14 -13.25 2.86 9.50
C ASN A 14 -11.82 2.34 9.39
N THR A 15 -11.02 2.93 8.51
CA THR A 15 -9.66 2.50 8.22
C THR A 15 -8.76 3.73 8.09
N LEU A 16 -7.56 3.63 8.65
CA LEU A 16 -6.47 4.61 8.50
C LEU A 16 -5.36 4.01 7.66
N GLN A 17 -4.98 4.69 6.58
CA GLN A 17 -3.77 4.37 5.83
C GLN A 17 -2.66 5.34 6.26
N LEU A 18 -1.63 4.80 6.92
CA LEU A 18 -0.45 5.54 7.35
C LEU A 18 0.60 5.46 6.24
N VAL A 19 0.85 6.60 5.60
CA VAL A 19 1.75 6.65 4.42
C VAL A 19 3.20 6.79 4.84
N ASP A 20 3.48 7.59 5.86
CA ASP A 20 4.82 7.74 6.44
C ASP A 20 5.04 6.74 7.60
N ALA A 21 6.30 6.39 7.85
CA ALA A 21 6.68 5.64 9.04
C ALA A 21 6.36 6.43 10.31
N VAL A 22 5.81 5.74 11.30
CA VAL A 22 5.51 6.33 12.62
C VAL A 22 6.16 5.51 13.73
N ALA A 23 6.45 6.15 14.86
CA ALA A 23 6.97 5.43 16.01
C ALA A 23 5.94 4.40 16.54
N PRO A 24 6.38 3.22 17.04
CA PRO A 24 5.50 2.15 17.52
C PRO A 24 4.42 2.60 18.52
N ILE A 25 4.74 3.56 19.37
CA ILE A 25 3.79 4.12 20.34
C ILE A 25 2.57 4.78 19.69
N VAL A 26 2.69 5.24 18.43
CA VAL A 26 1.58 5.87 17.69
C VAL A 26 0.49 4.85 17.42
N TYR A 27 0.81 3.62 17.02
CA TYR A 27 -0.19 2.56 16.80
C TYR A 27 -0.99 2.29 18.07
N THR A 28 -0.33 2.16 19.21
CA THR A 28 -0.99 1.96 20.51
C THR A 28 -1.93 3.12 20.86
N ARG A 29 -1.48 4.36 20.63
CA ARG A 29 -2.31 5.55 20.86
C ARG A 29 -3.52 5.61 19.95
N LEU A 30 -3.35 5.29 18.65
CA LEU A 30 -4.45 5.25 17.69
C LEU A 30 -5.50 4.21 18.09
N ARG A 31 -5.10 2.99 18.42
CA ARG A 31 -6.02 1.93 18.82
C ARG A 31 -6.78 2.27 20.11
N ARG A 32 -6.11 2.92 21.07
CA ARG A 32 -6.75 3.36 22.32
C ARG A 32 -7.76 4.49 22.10
N ALA A 33 -7.44 5.45 21.24
CA ALA A 33 -8.28 6.63 20.99
C ALA A 33 -9.42 6.38 19.99
N LEU A 34 -9.27 5.37 19.13
CA LEU A 34 -10.18 5.01 18.03
C LEU A 34 -10.46 3.50 18.07
N PRO A 35 -11.24 3.00 19.07
CA PRO A 35 -11.56 1.58 19.17
C PRO A 35 -12.23 1.06 17.89
N GLY A 36 -11.77 -0.10 17.40
CA GLY A 36 -12.28 -0.73 16.16
C GLY A 36 -11.74 -0.16 14.87
N ILE A 37 -10.84 0.84 14.90
CA ILE A 37 -10.18 1.34 13.68
C ILE A 37 -9.24 0.30 13.08
N ALA A 38 -9.33 0.06 11.78
CA ALA A 38 -8.34 -0.69 11.05
C ALA A 38 -7.15 0.21 10.67
N ILE A 39 -5.93 -0.32 10.75
CA ILE A 39 -4.70 0.40 10.41
C ILE A 39 -4.00 -0.34 9.27
N VAL A 40 -3.77 0.36 8.17
CA VAL A 40 -2.95 -0.08 7.04
C VAL A 40 -1.66 0.75 7.05
N GLN A 41 -0.51 0.09 7.15
CA GLN A 41 0.78 0.77 7.03
C GLN A 41 1.33 0.62 5.62
N VAL A 42 1.72 1.73 5.01
CA VAL A 42 2.44 1.74 3.74
C VAL A 42 3.92 1.45 3.99
N ILE A 43 4.46 0.52 3.22
CA ILE A 43 5.88 0.19 3.17
C ILE A 43 6.39 0.59 1.79
N HIS A 44 7.32 1.51 1.74
CA HIS A 44 7.98 1.90 0.50
C HIS A 44 9.10 0.91 0.18
N VAL A 45 8.87 0.04 -0.81
CA VAL A 45 9.83 -1.01 -1.18
C VAL A 45 10.95 -0.40 -2.01
N THR A 46 12.06 -0.10 -1.34
CA THR A 46 13.26 0.50 -1.94
C THR A 46 14.43 -0.48 -2.06
N GLY A 47 14.37 -1.60 -1.37
CA GLY A 47 15.39 -2.65 -1.34
C GLY A 47 15.06 -3.75 -0.34
N ASN A 48 16.01 -4.65 -0.12
CA ASN A 48 15.84 -5.82 0.77
C ASN A 48 15.53 -5.46 2.22
N GLU A 49 15.98 -4.30 2.69
CA GLU A 49 15.70 -3.77 4.03
C GLU A 49 14.21 -3.56 4.28
N SER A 50 13.44 -3.25 3.22
CA SER A 50 11.99 -3.04 3.32
C SER A 50 11.25 -4.29 3.78
N ALA A 51 11.82 -5.49 3.52
CA ALA A 51 11.22 -6.73 4.01
C ALA A 51 11.30 -6.84 5.54
N GLY A 52 12.44 -6.47 6.15
CA GLY A 52 12.60 -6.42 7.60
C GLY A 52 11.60 -5.43 8.23
N GLU A 53 11.54 -4.20 7.69
CA GLU A 53 10.60 -3.18 8.13
C GLU A 53 9.14 -3.68 8.10
N ALA A 54 8.73 -4.29 6.99
CA ALA A 54 7.38 -4.81 6.83
C ALA A 54 7.03 -5.88 7.87
N LEU A 55 7.95 -6.82 8.12
CA LEU A 55 7.74 -7.92 9.07
C LEU A 55 7.73 -7.43 10.53
N ASP A 56 8.53 -6.43 10.87
CA ASP A 56 8.54 -5.82 12.20
C ASP A 56 7.25 -5.05 12.49
N LEU A 57 6.64 -4.43 11.46
CA LEU A 57 5.41 -3.64 11.60
C LEU A 57 4.13 -4.49 11.49
N ALA A 58 4.17 -5.62 10.80
CA ALA A 58 3.00 -6.48 10.60
C ALA A 58 2.23 -6.83 11.89
N PRO A 59 2.87 -7.12 13.05
CA PRO A 59 2.14 -7.37 14.29
C PRO A 59 1.36 -6.16 14.85
N LEU A 60 1.72 -4.94 14.45
CA LEU A 60 1.16 -3.69 14.98
C LEU A 60 -0.05 -3.19 14.20
N VAL A 61 -0.29 -3.74 12.99
CA VAL A 61 -1.27 -3.25 12.03
C VAL A 61 -2.25 -4.35 11.59
N ASP A 62 -3.30 -3.97 10.87
CA ASP A 62 -4.30 -4.90 10.35
C ASP A 62 -3.98 -5.35 8.92
N ALA A 63 -3.28 -4.51 8.16
CA ALA A 63 -2.79 -4.82 6.82
C ALA A 63 -1.54 -3.99 6.48
N LEU A 64 -0.81 -4.44 5.47
CA LEU A 64 0.29 -3.72 4.84
C LEU A 64 -0.10 -3.31 3.41
N LEU A 65 0.46 -2.20 2.93
CA LEU A 65 0.40 -1.78 1.54
C LEU A 65 1.83 -1.55 1.06
N LEU A 66 2.25 -2.29 0.04
CA LEU A 66 3.59 -2.19 -0.56
C LEU A 66 3.54 -1.23 -1.74
N ASP A 67 4.33 -0.15 -1.70
CA ASP A 67 4.37 0.87 -2.77
C ASP A 67 5.80 1.09 -3.24
N SER A 68 5.95 1.60 -4.47
CA SER A 68 7.24 1.95 -5.11
C SER A 68 7.73 3.36 -4.80
N GLY A 69 7.06 4.11 -3.93
CA GLY A 69 7.48 5.44 -3.51
C GLY A 69 8.87 5.43 -2.84
N ASN A 70 9.55 6.55 -2.86
CA ASN A 70 10.81 6.73 -2.14
C ASN A 70 10.74 7.98 -1.23
N PRO A 71 10.44 7.79 0.07
CA PRO A 71 10.33 8.89 1.03
C PRO A 71 11.68 9.51 1.40
N LYS A 72 12.81 8.88 1.02
CA LYS A 72 14.18 9.36 1.32
C LYS A 72 14.70 10.39 0.32
N LEU A 73 13.97 10.65 -0.77
CA LEU A 73 14.36 11.69 -1.73
C LEU A 73 14.13 13.08 -1.15
N ALA A 74 14.91 14.08 -1.64
CA ALA A 74 14.79 15.48 -1.23
C ALA A 74 13.36 16.04 -1.43
N VAL A 75 12.67 15.57 -2.48
CA VAL A 75 11.21 15.68 -2.62
C VAL A 75 10.65 14.28 -2.39
N LYS A 76 9.92 14.08 -1.29
CA LYS A 76 9.34 12.77 -0.94
C LYS A 76 8.44 12.25 -2.05
N GLU A 77 8.72 11.06 -2.54
CA GLU A 77 7.85 10.32 -3.45
C GLU A 77 7.00 9.34 -2.63
N LEU A 78 5.80 9.76 -2.25
CA LEU A 78 4.89 8.96 -1.42
C LEU A 78 3.92 8.08 -2.24
N GLY A 79 4.26 7.81 -3.50
CA GLY A 79 3.48 6.98 -4.42
C GLY A 79 3.15 7.70 -5.73
N GLY A 80 2.46 7.01 -6.63
CA GLY A 80 2.03 7.56 -7.92
C GLY A 80 3.15 7.80 -8.94
N THR A 81 4.36 7.29 -8.69
CA THR A 81 5.55 7.52 -9.53
C THR A 81 5.51 6.79 -10.87
N GLY A 82 4.61 5.82 -11.03
CA GLY A 82 4.54 4.95 -12.21
C GLY A 82 5.68 3.92 -12.31
N ARG A 83 6.60 3.89 -11.35
CA ARG A 83 7.69 2.91 -11.28
C ARG A 83 7.23 1.64 -10.59
N VAL A 84 7.78 0.50 -11.01
CA VAL A 84 7.60 -0.81 -10.38
C VAL A 84 8.83 -1.07 -9.51
N HIS A 85 8.62 -1.57 -8.29
CA HIS A 85 9.68 -2.07 -7.43
C HIS A 85 9.94 -3.56 -7.66
N ASP A 86 10.93 -4.13 -6.99
CA ASP A 86 11.24 -5.56 -7.09
C ASP A 86 10.14 -6.41 -6.44
N TRP A 87 9.34 -7.09 -7.26
CA TRP A 87 8.24 -7.94 -6.81
C TRP A 87 8.69 -9.19 -6.07
N SER A 88 9.95 -9.60 -6.16
CA SER A 88 10.47 -10.72 -5.36
C SER A 88 10.48 -10.38 -3.87
N ILE A 89 10.79 -9.12 -3.52
CA ILE A 89 10.72 -8.61 -2.15
C ILE A 89 9.26 -8.59 -1.67
N SER A 90 8.35 -8.10 -2.50
CA SER A 90 6.91 -8.09 -2.19
C SER A 90 6.36 -9.49 -1.98
N ARG A 91 6.75 -10.45 -2.80
CA ARG A 91 6.41 -11.86 -2.64
C ARG A 91 6.89 -12.41 -1.31
N TYR A 92 8.15 -12.12 -0.95
CA TYR A 92 8.74 -12.54 0.32
C TYR A 92 7.94 -12.01 1.52
N ILE A 93 7.52 -10.73 1.47
CA ILE A 93 6.70 -10.11 2.51
C ILE A 93 5.32 -10.77 2.60
N VAL A 94 4.62 -10.96 1.47
CA VAL A 94 3.29 -11.61 1.42
C VAL A 94 3.32 -12.99 2.10
N GLU A 95 4.35 -13.78 1.85
CA GLU A 95 4.47 -15.13 2.40
C GLU A 95 4.70 -15.17 3.92
N ARG A 96 5.21 -14.09 4.52
CA ARG A 96 5.69 -14.07 5.91
C ARG A 96 4.98 -13.11 6.83
N ALA A 97 4.29 -12.10 6.30
CA ALA A 97 3.66 -11.05 7.11
C ALA A 97 2.51 -11.57 8.00
N GLY A 98 1.86 -12.69 7.63
CA GLY A 98 0.71 -13.23 8.36
C GLY A 98 -0.48 -12.24 8.44
N LYS A 99 -0.51 -11.25 7.56
CA LYS A 99 -1.51 -10.20 7.43
C LYS A 99 -1.89 -10.01 5.97
N PRO A 100 -3.08 -9.44 5.66
CA PRO A 100 -3.38 -8.99 4.31
C PRO A 100 -2.34 -7.99 3.83
N VAL A 101 -1.81 -8.22 2.61
CA VAL A 101 -0.82 -7.36 1.98
C VAL A 101 -1.36 -6.88 0.64
N TRP A 102 -1.49 -5.57 0.51
CA TRP A 102 -1.88 -4.91 -0.73
C TRP A 102 -0.64 -4.56 -1.55
N LEU A 103 -0.73 -4.67 -2.86
CA LEU A 103 0.34 -4.28 -3.78
C LEU A 103 -0.04 -3.02 -4.53
N ALA A 104 0.80 -2.01 -4.42
CA ALA A 104 0.73 -0.76 -5.15
C ALA A 104 2.04 -0.49 -5.92
N GLY A 105 2.14 0.69 -6.52
CA GLY A 105 3.35 1.16 -7.20
C GLY A 105 3.47 0.70 -8.65
N GLY A 106 3.23 1.62 -9.56
CA GLY A 106 3.44 1.44 -11.00
C GLY A 106 2.56 0.38 -11.67
N LEU A 107 1.46 -0.02 -11.04
CA LEU A 107 0.53 -0.98 -11.62
C LEU A 107 -0.25 -0.36 -12.79
N ARG A 108 -0.39 -1.11 -13.88
CA ARG A 108 -1.07 -0.74 -15.13
C ARG A 108 -1.79 -1.95 -15.72
N PRO A 109 -2.70 -1.73 -16.71
CA PRO A 109 -3.40 -2.83 -17.36
C PRO A 109 -2.49 -3.92 -17.97
N ASP A 110 -1.29 -3.54 -18.40
CA ASP A 110 -0.33 -4.41 -19.08
C ASP A 110 0.56 -5.21 -18.12
N ASN A 111 0.65 -4.85 -16.83
CA ASN A 111 1.52 -5.53 -15.88
C ASN A 111 0.79 -6.12 -14.65
N VAL A 112 -0.45 -5.72 -14.37
CA VAL A 112 -1.15 -6.15 -13.16
C VAL A 112 -1.36 -7.67 -13.10
N GLY A 113 -1.60 -8.32 -14.23
CA GLY A 113 -1.77 -9.77 -14.28
C GLY A 113 -0.49 -10.52 -13.87
N GLU A 114 0.68 -10.04 -14.30
CA GLU A 114 1.96 -10.59 -13.89
C GLU A 114 2.23 -10.30 -12.40
N ALA A 115 1.99 -9.06 -11.96
CA ALA A 115 2.13 -8.65 -10.57
C ALA A 115 1.34 -9.57 -9.62
N ILE A 116 0.07 -9.87 -9.94
CA ILE A 116 -0.77 -10.75 -9.13
C ILE A 116 -0.21 -12.17 -9.11
N ARG A 117 0.20 -12.73 -10.26
CA ARG A 117 0.76 -14.10 -10.32
C ARG A 117 2.07 -14.23 -9.56
N VAL A 118 2.95 -13.23 -9.63
CA VAL A 118 4.26 -13.24 -8.97
C VAL A 118 4.11 -13.00 -7.47
N VAL A 119 3.42 -11.94 -7.08
CA VAL A 119 3.35 -11.49 -5.68
C VAL A 119 2.29 -12.24 -4.88
N ARG A 120 1.15 -12.57 -5.50
CA ARG A 120 -0.05 -13.15 -4.86
C ARG A 120 -0.53 -12.27 -3.68
N PRO A 121 -0.76 -10.99 -3.89
CA PRO A 121 -1.20 -10.09 -2.85
C PRO A 121 -2.66 -10.37 -2.46
N PHE A 122 -3.08 -9.85 -1.32
CA PHE A 122 -4.51 -9.84 -0.92
C PHE A 122 -5.35 -8.98 -1.86
N GLY A 123 -4.80 -7.88 -2.38
CA GLY A 123 -5.43 -6.98 -3.31
C GLY A 123 -4.42 -6.05 -3.97
N VAL A 124 -4.88 -5.26 -4.91
CA VAL A 124 -4.05 -4.29 -5.64
C VAL A 124 -4.60 -2.87 -5.47
N ASP A 125 -3.71 -1.90 -5.39
CA ASP A 125 -4.00 -0.47 -5.32
C ASP A 125 -3.29 0.28 -6.44
N LEU A 126 -3.96 1.25 -7.05
CA LEU A 126 -3.39 2.01 -8.16
C LEU A 126 -4.01 3.41 -8.27
N CYS A 127 -3.25 4.32 -8.88
CA CYS A 127 -3.71 5.67 -9.18
C CYS A 127 -3.37 6.07 -10.61
N SER A 128 -2.10 6.30 -10.92
CA SER A 128 -1.64 6.86 -12.22
C SER A 128 -1.85 5.93 -13.40
N GLY A 129 -1.79 4.61 -13.19
CA GLY A 129 -1.86 3.59 -14.24
C GLY A 129 -3.18 3.53 -15.00
N VAL A 130 -4.24 4.15 -14.49
CA VAL A 130 -5.58 4.24 -15.12
C VAL A 130 -6.01 5.69 -15.36
N ARG A 131 -5.05 6.58 -15.51
CA ARG A 131 -5.29 8.00 -15.82
C ARG A 131 -4.74 8.37 -17.19
N SER A 132 -5.40 9.35 -17.84
CA SER A 132 -4.92 10.08 -19.02
C SER A 132 -5.09 11.55 -18.75
N ASP A 133 -4.04 12.35 -18.96
CA ASP A 133 -4.03 13.82 -18.75
C ASP A 133 -4.54 14.22 -17.33
N GLY A 134 -4.17 13.43 -16.31
CA GLY A 134 -4.56 13.65 -14.92
C GLY A 134 -5.98 13.21 -14.56
N ALA A 135 -6.85 12.88 -15.50
CA ALA A 135 -8.21 12.40 -15.29
C ALA A 135 -8.28 10.86 -15.32
N LEU A 136 -9.30 10.29 -14.64
CA LEU A 136 -9.58 8.86 -14.74
C LEU A 136 -9.93 8.50 -16.19
N ASP A 137 -9.28 7.44 -16.70
CA ASP A 137 -9.53 6.87 -18.01
C ASP A 137 -10.35 5.58 -17.85
N PRO A 138 -11.66 5.60 -18.19
CA PRO A 138 -12.55 4.44 -18.00
C PRO A 138 -12.13 3.22 -18.82
N GLU A 139 -11.52 3.41 -19.99
CA GLU A 139 -11.06 2.31 -20.83
C GLU A 139 -9.85 1.62 -20.23
N LYS A 140 -8.86 2.40 -19.73
CA LYS A 140 -7.73 1.86 -18.99
C LYS A 140 -8.18 1.15 -17.73
N LEU A 141 -9.15 1.71 -16.99
CA LEU A 141 -9.70 1.07 -15.79
C LEU A 141 -10.37 -0.26 -16.14
N GLY A 142 -11.18 -0.30 -17.20
CA GLY A 142 -11.84 -1.53 -17.66
C GLY A 142 -10.82 -2.62 -18.01
N ARG A 143 -9.77 -2.28 -18.75
CA ARG A 143 -8.69 -3.22 -19.10
C ARG A 143 -7.93 -3.69 -17.86
N PHE A 144 -7.65 -2.80 -16.91
CA PHE A 144 -6.99 -3.16 -15.65
C PHE A 144 -7.81 -4.17 -14.85
N VAL A 145 -9.10 -3.89 -14.65
CA VAL A 145 -10.01 -4.79 -13.89
C VAL A 145 -10.12 -6.15 -14.57
N ALA A 146 -10.22 -6.18 -15.90
CA ALA A 146 -10.27 -7.43 -16.66
C ALA A 146 -8.98 -8.25 -16.46
N ALA A 147 -7.81 -7.62 -16.61
CA ALA A 147 -6.51 -8.28 -16.41
C ALA A 147 -6.31 -8.80 -14.96
N ALA A 148 -6.74 -8.02 -13.98
CA ALA A 148 -6.65 -8.43 -12.57
C ALA A 148 -7.53 -9.65 -12.28
N ARG A 149 -8.79 -9.67 -12.75
CA ARG A 149 -9.73 -10.79 -12.54
C ARG A 149 -9.29 -12.09 -13.19
N LEU A 150 -8.60 -12.03 -14.33
CA LEU A 150 -8.10 -13.22 -15.02
C LEU A 150 -6.87 -13.83 -14.35
N SER A 151 -6.27 -13.14 -13.39
CA SER A 151 -5.01 -13.52 -12.74
C SER A 151 -5.13 -13.79 -11.23
N ALA A 152 -6.31 -13.60 -10.67
CA ALA A 152 -6.62 -13.80 -9.25
C ALA A 152 -6.86 -15.28 -8.89
#